data_4ad799917e4c1d6d683d417659c6ed8e
#
_entry.id   4ad799917e4c1d6d683d417659c6ed8e
#
_cell.length_a   1.000
_cell.length_b   1.000
_cell.length_c   1.000
_cell.angle_alpha   90.00
_cell.angle_beta   90.00
_cell.angle_gamma   90.00
#
_symmetry.space_group_name_H-M   'P 1'
#
loop_
_entity.id
_entity.type
_entity.pdbx_description
1 polymer ?
#
loop_
_entity_poly.entity_id
_entity_poly.type
_entity_poly.pdbx_seq_one_letter_code
_entity_poly.pdbx_strand_id
1 'polypeptide(L)'
;MLLRQIKFNLNFLAMSLFSLYLFSNETIEGNSGEIISIPAPASIEKNRLIYKSSNGLRQLVSLPFVKNDHVIKRHHLDVKVAAVNFGESHITISDQSKVTLSKSDQLRANNEALLIKKALSVSTTEITPSFNFVKPVPGIITSPFGKQRFINGLPRSAHLALDLGGKSGTPIVAPLKGQVVLIGDFFYTGHTLILDHGYGLFSSYAHMSDVKVKLGDVVEQSHEIGLVGATGRVTGPHLHWTIYFDGNKVNPESLLRENFLTSIL
;
A
#
# COMPACT_ATOMS: atom_id res chain seq x y z
N MET A 1 62.16 57.10 34.56
CA MET A 1 60.72 57.17 34.24
C MET A 1 60.28 55.83 33.69
N LEU A 2 59.67 54.99 34.58
CA LEU A 2 59.39 53.59 34.31
C LEU A 2 58.01 53.40 33.73
N LEU A 3 57.95 52.80 32.55
CA LEU A 3 56.71 52.31 31.95
C LEU A 3 56.54 50.85 32.38
N ARG A 4 55.55 50.61 33.24
CA ARG A 4 55.10 49.27 33.62
C ARG A 4 54.22 48.70 32.50
N GLN A 5 54.65 47.58 31.91
CA GLN A 5 53.83 46.73 31.05
C GLN A 5 52.88 45.89 31.92
N ILE A 6 51.60 46.04 31.69
CA ILE A 6 50.54 45.17 32.21
C ILE A 6 50.30 44.05 31.19
N LYS A 7 50.68 42.81 31.58
CA LYS A 7 50.33 41.64 30.81
C LYS A 7 48.90 41.24 31.15
N PHE A 8 48.00 41.36 30.18
CA PHE A 8 46.67 40.75 30.23
C PHE A 8 46.79 39.26 29.83
N ASN A 9 46.57 38.37 30.82
CA ASN A 9 46.33 36.98 30.53
C ASN A 9 44.85 36.79 30.17
N LEU A 10 44.56 36.61 28.89
CA LEU A 10 43.24 36.17 28.41
C LEU A 10 43.25 34.64 28.36
N ASN A 11 42.80 34.02 29.46
CA ASN A 11 42.37 32.61 29.41
C ASN A 11 41.01 32.56 28.75
N PHE A 12 41.00 32.30 27.43
CA PHE A 12 39.79 31.89 26.72
C PHE A 12 39.46 30.46 27.12
N LEU A 13 38.55 30.33 28.07
CA LEU A 13 37.87 29.07 28.35
C LEU A 13 36.86 28.83 27.22
N ALA A 14 37.28 28.11 26.20
CA ALA A 14 36.38 27.61 25.19
C ALA A 14 35.49 26.54 25.84
N MET A 15 34.36 26.93 26.39
CA MET A 15 33.26 26.03 26.70
C MET A 15 32.67 25.58 25.37
N SER A 16 33.15 24.44 24.86
CA SER A 16 32.43 23.69 23.83
C SER A 16 31.11 23.22 24.43
N LEU A 17 30.06 23.95 24.17
CA LEU A 17 28.71 23.47 24.32
C LEU A 17 28.50 22.33 23.29
N PHE A 18 28.94 21.13 23.67
CA PHE A 18 28.46 19.91 23.09
C PHE A 18 26.98 19.82 23.50
N SER A 19 26.11 20.39 22.70
CA SER A 19 24.69 20.09 22.77
C SER A 19 24.56 18.62 22.50
N LEU A 20 24.51 17.81 23.55
CA LEU A 20 23.96 16.47 23.48
C LEU A 20 22.49 16.63 23.11
N TYR A 21 22.22 16.62 21.78
CA TYR A 21 20.92 16.25 21.30
C TYR A 21 20.71 14.80 21.75
N LEU A 22 20.08 14.63 22.88
CA LEU A 22 19.38 13.42 23.25
C LEU A 22 18.33 13.25 22.13
N PHE A 23 18.68 12.47 21.12
CA PHE A 23 17.69 11.89 20.23
C PHE A 23 16.82 11.01 21.13
N SER A 24 15.74 11.57 21.66
CA SER A 24 14.63 10.74 22.07
C SER A 24 14.27 10.00 20.79
N ASN A 25 14.44 8.68 20.78
CA ASN A 25 13.91 7.85 19.71
C ASN A 25 12.40 8.05 19.75
N GLU A 26 11.93 8.99 18.93
CA GLU A 26 10.51 9.24 18.77
C GLU A 26 9.96 7.98 18.12
N THR A 27 9.30 7.15 18.92
CA THR A 27 8.68 5.92 18.43
C THR A 27 7.40 6.32 17.72
N ILE A 28 7.37 6.17 16.43
CA ILE A 28 6.17 6.36 15.61
C ILE A 28 5.39 5.05 15.63
N GLU A 29 4.09 5.12 15.84
CA GLU A 29 3.22 3.95 15.85
C GLU A 29 2.16 4.04 14.76
N GLY A 30 1.74 2.87 14.24
CA GLY A 30 0.61 2.74 13.34
C GLY A 30 0.15 1.29 13.24
N ASN A 31 -1.01 1.08 12.64
CA ASN A 31 -1.61 -0.24 12.57
C ASN A 31 -1.17 -1.00 11.31
N SER A 32 -1.22 -2.31 11.42
CA SER A 32 -0.99 -3.25 10.31
C SER A 32 -1.83 -2.88 9.08
N GLY A 33 -1.15 -2.68 7.93
CA GLY A 33 -1.79 -2.33 6.65
C GLY A 33 -2.16 -0.85 6.47
N GLU A 34 -1.74 0.04 7.35
CA GLU A 34 -1.95 1.48 7.19
C GLU A 34 -0.86 2.17 6.36
N ILE A 35 -1.17 3.36 5.86
CA ILE A 35 -0.20 4.36 5.39
C ILE A 35 -0.13 5.43 6.47
N ILE A 36 1.09 5.76 6.88
CA ILE A 36 1.36 6.82 7.84
C ILE A 36 2.32 7.84 7.25
N SER A 37 2.46 9.00 7.87
CA SER A 37 3.50 9.96 7.54
C SER A 37 4.57 10.00 8.63
N ILE A 38 5.83 10.04 8.20
CA ILE A 38 7.00 10.16 9.06
C ILE A 38 7.79 11.42 8.69
N PRO A 39 8.64 11.97 9.55
CA PRO A 39 9.60 13.00 9.16
C PRO A 39 10.40 12.56 7.93
N ALA A 40 10.51 13.43 6.93
CA ALA A 40 11.30 13.12 5.74
C ALA A 40 12.79 13.06 6.09
N PRO A 41 13.59 12.17 5.46
CA PRO A 41 15.03 12.11 5.67
C PRO A 41 15.72 13.37 5.12
N ALA A 42 16.92 13.67 5.63
CA ALA A 42 17.72 14.82 5.16
C ALA A 42 18.09 14.70 3.67
N SER A 43 18.30 13.48 3.18
CA SER A 43 18.50 13.18 1.76
C SER A 43 17.24 12.56 1.18
N ILE A 44 16.59 13.24 0.25
CA ILE A 44 15.33 12.79 -0.37
C ILE A 44 15.65 12.05 -1.67
N GLU A 45 15.22 10.80 -1.78
CA GLU A 45 15.25 10.06 -3.03
C GLU A 45 14.16 10.59 -3.99
N LYS A 46 14.50 10.74 -5.27
CA LYS A 46 13.60 11.33 -6.30
C LYS A 46 12.28 10.56 -6.49
N ASN A 47 12.24 9.30 -6.11
CA ASN A 47 11.07 8.42 -6.25
C ASN A 47 10.20 8.31 -4.99
N ARG A 48 10.37 9.22 -4.03
CA ARG A 48 9.58 9.25 -2.79
C ARG A 48 8.61 10.40 -2.76
N LEU A 49 7.40 10.14 -2.24
CA LEU A 49 6.38 11.17 -2.02
C LEU A 49 6.69 11.94 -0.75
N ILE A 50 7.03 13.21 -0.93
CA ILE A 50 7.31 14.14 0.16
C ILE A 50 6.26 15.25 0.15
N TYR A 51 5.68 15.50 1.32
CA TYR A 51 4.67 16.52 1.52
C TYR A 51 5.16 17.58 2.51
N LYS A 52 4.75 18.81 2.31
CA LYS A 52 4.97 19.89 3.27
C LYS A 52 3.80 19.92 4.25
N SER A 53 4.08 19.85 5.54
CA SER A 53 3.10 20.04 6.61
C SER A 53 3.50 21.19 7.53
N SER A 54 2.68 21.53 8.51
CA SER A 54 3.01 22.53 9.54
C SER A 54 4.27 22.16 10.34
N ASN A 55 4.54 20.85 10.46
CA ASN A 55 5.65 20.28 11.25
C ASN A 55 6.87 19.93 10.38
N GLY A 56 6.98 20.50 9.16
CA GLY A 56 8.09 20.27 8.25
C GLY A 56 7.78 19.31 7.10
N LEU A 57 8.83 18.75 6.50
CA LEU A 57 8.69 17.79 5.41
C LEU A 57 8.35 16.40 5.94
N ARG A 58 7.35 15.78 5.33
CA ARG A 58 6.81 14.47 5.70
C ARG A 58 6.89 13.50 4.53
N GLN A 59 7.27 12.26 4.80
CA GLN A 59 7.25 11.16 3.83
C GLN A 59 6.13 10.20 4.18
N LEU A 60 5.37 9.76 3.17
CA LEU A 60 4.41 8.67 3.35
C LEU A 60 5.13 7.33 3.28
N VAL A 61 4.78 6.43 4.20
CA VAL A 61 5.28 5.05 4.24
C VAL A 61 4.13 4.09 4.53
N SER A 62 4.18 2.92 3.92
CA SER A 62 3.23 1.86 4.23
C SER A 62 3.72 0.98 5.37
N LEU A 63 2.79 0.52 6.19
CA LEU A 63 3.05 -0.46 7.23
C LEU A 63 2.66 -1.86 6.72
N PRO A 64 3.53 -2.88 6.86
CA PRO A 64 3.22 -4.23 6.43
C PRO A 64 2.07 -4.82 7.24
N PHE A 65 1.37 -5.81 6.65
CA PHE A 65 0.46 -6.65 7.41
C PHE A 65 1.27 -7.55 8.34
N VAL A 66 1.01 -7.47 9.65
CA VAL A 66 1.67 -8.26 10.69
C VAL A 66 0.64 -8.98 11.56
N LYS A 67 0.97 -10.18 12.05
CA LYS A 67 0.12 -10.98 12.95
C LYS A 67 0.40 -10.69 14.43
N ASN A 68 1.59 -10.18 14.74
CA ASN A 68 2.02 -9.77 16.07
C ASN A 68 2.69 -8.41 15.94
N ASP A 69 2.68 -7.61 16.99
CA ASP A 69 3.37 -6.35 17.04
C ASP A 69 4.81 -6.49 16.58
N HIS A 70 5.25 -5.57 15.74
CA HIS A 70 6.56 -5.62 15.13
C HIS A 70 7.15 -4.22 15.00
N VAL A 71 8.47 -4.09 15.14
CA VAL A 71 9.17 -2.83 14.91
C VAL A 71 9.92 -2.91 13.60
N ILE A 72 9.67 -1.95 12.71
CA ILE A 72 10.41 -1.79 11.46
C ILE A 72 11.27 -0.53 11.54
N LYS A 73 12.41 -0.56 10.87
CA LYS A 73 13.25 0.63 10.73
C LYS A 73 12.90 1.38 9.46
N ARG A 74 12.70 2.69 9.60
CA ARG A 74 12.55 3.62 8.48
C ARG A 74 13.55 4.76 8.67
N HIS A 75 14.61 4.80 7.86
CA HIS A 75 15.76 5.68 8.05
C HIS A 75 16.36 5.46 9.46
N HIS A 76 16.35 6.51 10.30
CA HIS A 76 16.82 6.47 11.70
C HIS A 76 15.69 6.27 12.72
N LEU A 77 14.45 6.09 12.24
CA LEU A 77 13.27 5.99 13.10
C LEU A 77 12.89 4.52 13.33
N ASP A 78 12.49 4.21 14.54
CA ASP A 78 11.80 2.97 14.87
C ASP A 78 10.29 3.20 14.74
N VAL A 79 9.66 2.42 13.85
CA VAL A 79 8.22 2.47 13.60
C VAL A 79 7.60 1.20 14.14
N LYS A 80 6.79 1.33 15.17
CA LYS A 80 6.02 0.22 15.74
C LYS A 80 4.79 -0.04 14.91
N VAL A 81 4.66 -1.25 14.39
CA VAL A 81 3.50 -1.74 13.66
C VAL A 81 2.67 -2.59 14.62
N ALA A 82 1.53 -2.07 15.04
CA ALA A 82 0.60 -2.80 15.89
C ALA A 82 -0.18 -3.84 15.06
N ALA A 83 -0.25 -5.06 15.56
CA ALA A 83 -1.11 -6.09 14.98
C ALA A 83 -2.59 -5.74 15.22
N VAL A 84 -3.41 -5.92 14.19
CA VAL A 84 -4.86 -5.70 14.26
C VAL A 84 -5.57 -7.02 14.09
N ASN A 85 -6.53 -7.30 14.97
CA ASN A 85 -7.42 -8.44 14.80
C ASN A 85 -8.53 -8.06 13.81
N PHE A 86 -8.38 -8.46 12.56
CA PHE A 86 -9.36 -8.24 11.50
C PHE A 86 -10.46 -9.31 11.46
N GLY A 87 -10.43 -10.29 12.38
CA GLY A 87 -11.36 -11.40 12.42
C GLY A 87 -11.04 -12.49 11.39
N GLU A 88 -11.97 -13.42 11.23
CA GLU A 88 -11.82 -14.61 10.40
C GLU A 88 -12.87 -14.69 9.29
N SER A 89 -12.55 -15.44 8.24
CA SER A 89 -13.46 -15.76 7.14
C SER A 89 -13.36 -17.25 6.83
N HIS A 90 -14.47 -17.97 6.98
CA HIS A 90 -14.59 -19.40 6.71
C HIS A 90 -15.31 -19.61 5.39
N ILE A 91 -14.63 -20.20 4.42
CA ILE A 91 -15.11 -20.39 3.05
C ILE A 91 -15.15 -21.89 2.76
N THR A 92 -16.29 -22.36 2.24
CA THR A 92 -16.42 -23.72 1.73
C THR A 92 -16.34 -23.69 0.21
N ILE A 93 -15.42 -24.46 -0.36
CA ILE A 93 -15.26 -24.64 -1.81
C ILE A 93 -15.49 -26.12 -2.09
N SER A 94 -16.52 -26.42 -2.87
CA SER A 94 -16.88 -27.80 -3.27
C SER A 94 -15.92 -28.38 -4.32
N ASP A 95 -15.44 -27.52 -5.22
CA ASP A 95 -14.47 -27.91 -6.25
C ASP A 95 -13.06 -28.07 -5.66
N GLN A 96 -12.67 -29.31 -5.38
CA GLN A 96 -11.38 -29.63 -4.77
C GLN A 96 -10.18 -29.27 -5.66
N SER A 97 -10.34 -29.19 -6.99
CA SER A 97 -9.26 -28.74 -7.89
C SER A 97 -8.85 -27.30 -7.64
N LYS A 98 -9.76 -26.49 -7.12
CA LYS A 98 -9.50 -25.08 -6.72
C LYS A 98 -8.90 -24.96 -5.31
N VAL A 99 -8.92 -26.03 -4.52
CA VAL A 99 -8.37 -26.07 -3.14
C VAL A 99 -6.98 -26.68 -3.12
N THR A 100 -6.82 -27.85 -3.79
CA THR A 100 -5.55 -28.58 -3.93
C THR A 100 -5.16 -28.54 -5.41
N LEU A 101 -4.14 -27.75 -5.72
CA LEU A 101 -3.71 -27.54 -7.10
C LEU A 101 -2.97 -28.75 -7.67
N SER A 102 -3.18 -28.99 -8.96
CA SER A 102 -2.29 -29.84 -9.75
C SER A 102 -0.89 -29.23 -9.85
N LYS A 103 0.11 -30.04 -10.22
CA LYS A 103 1.48 -29.52 -10.45
C LYS A 103 1.52 -28.47 -11.56
N SER A 104 0.70 -28.61 -12.61
CA SER A 104 0.60 -27.64 -13.71
C SER A 104 -0.01 -26.33 -13.22
N ASP A 105 -1.09 -26.37 -12.44
CA ASP A 105 -1.74 -25.17 -11.91
C ASP A 105 -0.85 -24.44 -10.90
N GLN A 106 -0.10 -25.19 -10.10
CA GLN A 106 0.88 -24.58 -9.19
C GLN A 106 1.99 -23.85 -9.97
N LEU A 107 2.50 -24.46 -11.05
CA LEU A 107 3.51 -23.82 -11.89
C LEU A 107 2.94 -22.57 -12.58
N ARG A 108 1.72 -22.65 -13.11
CA ARG A 108 0.98 -21.52 -13.69
C ARG A 108 0.87 -20.38 -12.67
N ALA A 109 0.33 -20.66 -11.48
CA ALA A 109 0.13 -19.66 -10.43
C ALA A 109 1.46 -19.02 -9.97
N ASN A 110 2.54 -19.79 -9.89
CA ASN A 110 3.87 -19.26 -9.53
C ASN A 110 4.40 -18.30 -10.60
N ASN A 111 4.29 -18.66 -11.89
CA ASN A 111 4.71 -17.81 -13.00
C ASN A 111 3.89 -16.50 -13.06
N GLU A 112 2.59 -16.59 -12.85
CA GLU A 112 1.67 -15.46 -12.80
C GLU A 112 2.01 -14.50 -11.64
N ALA A 113 2.36 -15.05 -10.47
CA ALA A 113 2.81 -14.25 -9.33
C ALA A 113 4.10 -13.47 -9.64
N LEU A 114 5.01 -14.03 -10.46
CA LEU A 114 6.21 -13.33 -10.91
C LEU A 114 5.87 -12.18 -11.88
N LEU A 115 4.89 -12.36 -12.77
CA LEU A 115 4.42 -11.30 -13.67
C LEU A 115 3.82 -10.12 -12.89
N ILE A 116 2.95 -10.42 -11.91
CA ILE A 116 2.38 -9.41 -11.02
C ILE A 116 3.49 -8.69 -10.25
N LYS A 117 4.43 -9.44 -9.64
CA LYS A 117 5.56 -8.85 -8.92
C LYS A 117 6.39 -7.93 -9.81
N LYS A 118 6.63 -8.33 -11.07
CA LYS A 118 7.35 -7.51 -12.04
C LYS A 118 6.60 -6.22 -12.36
N ALA A 119 5.29 -6.29 -12.60
CA ALA A 119 4.46 -5.10 -12.85
C ALA A 119 4.48 -4.10 -11.68
N LEU A 120 4.55 -4.59 -10.44
CA LEU A 120 4.60 -3.78 -9.22
C LEU A 120 6.01 -3.29 -8.85
N SER A 121 7.06 -3.68 -9.58
CA SER A 121 8.45 -3.35 -9.24
C SER A 121 8.96 -2.03 -9.82
N VAL A 122 8.26 -1.48 -10.80
CA VAL A 122 8.63 -0.22 -11.45
C VAL A 122 7.41 0.67 -11.45
N SER A 123 7.52 1.83 -10.83
CA SER A 123 6.45 2.83 -10.77
C SER A 123 6.88 4.11 -11.46
N THR A 124 5.94 4.74 -12.16
CA THR A 124 6.17 6.06 -12.77
C THR A 124 6.33 7.14 -11.70
N THR A 125 7.09 8.19 -12.02
CA THR A 125 7.15 9.43 -11.22
C THR A 125 6.47 10.60 -11.93
N GLU A 126 5.87 10.35 -13.10
CA GLU A 126 5.18 11.38 -13.90
C GLU A 126 3.76 11.63 -13.39
N ILE A 127 3.19 10.68 -12.67
CA ILE A 127 1.88 10.80 -12.03
C ILE A 127 2.09 10.97 -10.53
N THR A 128 1.62 12.09 -9.96
CA THR A 128 1.63 12.31 -8.51
C THR A 128 0.24 11.98 -7.95
N PRO A 129 0.11 10.95 -7.08
CA PRO A 129 -1.19 10.57 -6.55
C PRO A 129 -1.73 11.62 -5.59
N SER A 130 -3.01 11.96 -5.75
CA SER A 130 -3.71 12.92 -4.89
C SER A 130 -4.13 12.31 -3.54
N PHE A 131 -4.17 10.99 -3.43
CA PHE A 131 -4.77 10.24 -2.31
C PHE A 131 -6.26 10.56 -2.04
N ASN A 132 -6.93 11.22 -2.96
CA ASN A 132 -8.38 11.45 -2.91
C ASN A 132 -9.10 10.34 -3.68
N PHE A 133 -9.16 9.16 -3.07
CA PHE A 133 -9.70 7.96 -3.72
C PHE A 133 -11.21 8.02 -3.88
N VAL A 134 -11.70 7.65 -5.08
CA VAL A 134 -13.10 7.28 -5.25
C VAL A 134 -13.25 5.77 -5.14
N LYS A 135 -14.39 5.32 -4.65
CA LYS A 135 -14.71 3.89 -4.56
C LYS A 135 -14.91 3.32 -5.97
N PRO A 136 -14.17 2.25 -6.37
CA PRO A 136 -14.21 1.76 -7.74
C PRO A 136 -15.52 1.11 -8.17
N VAL A 137 -16.33 0.64 -7.21
CA VAL A 137 -17.66 0.07 -7.42
C VAL A 137 -18.59 0.59 -6.32
N PRO A 138 -19.84 1.00 -6.63
CA PRO A 138 -20.75 1.56 -5.63
C PRO A 138 -21.28 0.55 -4.60
N GLY A 139 -20.98 -0.75 -4.79
CA GLY A 139 -21.46 -1.87 -3.95
C GLY A 139 -21.02 -1.81 -2.49
N ILE A 140 -21.65 -2.61 -1.64
CA ILE A 140 -21.26 -2.77 -0.23
C ILE A 140 -19.94 -3.53 -0.09
N ILE A 141 -19.27 -3.37 1.03
CA ILE A 141 -18.11 -4.19 1.38
C ILE A 141 -18.62 -5.58 1.76
N THR A 142 -18.21 -6.59 0.99
CA THR A 142 -18.58 -7.99 1.24
C THR A 142 -17.51 -8.75 2.02
N SER A 143 -16.23 -8.33 1.88
CA SER A 143 -15.13 -8.84 2.70
C SER A 143 -14.10 -7.74 2.94
N PRO A 144 -13.91 -7.29 4.20
CA PRO A 144 -12.90 -6.28 4.52
C PRO A 144 -11.48 -6.83 4.45
N PHE A 145 -10.52 -5.91 4.48
CA PHE A 145 -9.08 -6.19 4.54
C PHE A 145 -8.70 -6.93 5.83
N GLY A 146 -7.69 -7.77 5.75
CA GLY A 146 -6.95 -8.34 6.89
C GLY A 146 -7.52 -9.65 7.44
N LYS A 147 -8.75 -10.06 7.10
CA LYS A 147 -9.36 -11.28 7.64
C LYS A 147 -8.49 -12.52 7.39
N GLN A 148 -8.23 -13.29 8.46
CA GLN A 148 -7.62 -14.61 8.33
C GLN A 148 -8.60 -15.55 7.60
N ARG A 149 -8.18 -16.13 6.47
CA ARG A 149 -9.02 -17.05 5.69
C ARG A 149 -8.82 -18.48 6.12
N PHE A 150 -9.94 -19.21 6.18
CA PHE A 150 -9.97 -20.67 6.29
C PHE A 150 -10.77 -21.21 5.09
N ILE A 151 -10.15 -22.08 4.30
CA ILE A 151 -10.83 -22.73 3.17
C ILE A 151 -10.97 -24.22 3.51
N ASN A 152 -12.20 -24.72 3.57
CA ASN A 152 -12.52 -26.07 3.98
C ASN A 152 -11.85 -26.44 5.32
N GLY A 153 -11.87 -25.51 6.29
CA GLY A 153 -11.25 -25.66 7.61
C GLY A 153 -9.71 -25.49 7.65
N LEU A 154 -9.05 -25.38 6.49
CA LEU A 154 -7.59 -25.22 6.43
C LEU A 154 -7.19 -23.76 6.40
N PRO A 155 -6.22 -23.31 7.22
CA PRO A 155 -5.75 -21.93 7.23
C PRO A 155 -5.10 -21.55 5.89
N ARG A 156 -5.38 -20.35 5.41
CA ARG A 156 -4.82 -19.74 4.20
C ARG A 156 -4.24 -18.36 4.53
N SER A 157 -3.62 -17.72 3.54
CA SER A 157 -3.16 -16.34 3.69
C SER A 157 -4.32 -15.41 4.02
N ALA A 158 -4.05 -14.38 4.81
CA ALA A 158 -5.03 -13.35 5.12
C ALA A 158 -5.55 -12.67 3.83
N HIS A 159 -6.76 -12.12 3.89
CA HIS A 159 -7.39 -11.36 2.81
C HIS A 159 -6.85 -9.95 2.77
N LEU A 160 -5.77 -9.71 2.02
CA LEU A 160 -5.12 -8.40 1.93
C LEU A 160 -5.67 -7.58 0.74
N ALA A 161 -6.99 -7.40 0.72
CA ALA A 161 -7.76 -6.66 -0.27
C ALA A 161 -9.10 -6.23 0.32
N LEU A 162 -9.87 -5.47 -0.44
CA LEU A 162 -11.25 -5.13 -0.14
C LEU A 162 -12.15 -5.75 -1.21
N ASP A 163 -13.10 -6.62 -0.80
CA ASP A 163 -14.08 -7.15 -1.73
C ASP A 163 -15.32 -6.25 -1.73
N LEU A 164 -15.67 -5.75 -2.91
CA LEU A 164 -16.83 -4.89 -3.16
C LEU A 164 -17.88 -5.66 -3.93
N GLY A 165 -19.08 -5.78 -3.36
CA GLY A 165 -20.21 -6.45 -3.98
C GLY A 165 -20.65 -5.73 -5.26
N GLY A 166 -20.97 -6.50 -6.31
CA GLY A 166 -21.49 -6.01 -7.56
C GLY A 166 -22.02 -7.17 -8.40
N LYS A 167 -23.11 -6.95 -9.16
CA LYS A 167 -23.56 -7.93 -10.14
C LYS A 167 -22.53 -8.01 -11.28
N SER A 168 -22.42 -9.16 -11.94
CA SER A 168 -21.63 -9.27 -13.16
C SER A 168 -22.07 -8.21 -14.17
N GLY A 169 -21.10 -7.50 -14.77
CA GLY A 169 -21.35 -6.38 -15.67
C GLY A 169 -21.49 -5.02 -14.99
N THR A 170 -21.41 -4.93 -13.65
CA THR A 170 -21.35 -3.61 -12.96
C THR A 170 -20.05 -2.89 -13.36
N PRO A 171 -20.11 -1.60 -13.76
CA PRO A 171 -18.91 -0.84 -14.10
C PRO A 171 -17.92 -0.72 -12.95
N ILE A 172 -16.63 -0.86 -13.27
CA ILE A 172 -15.50 -0.59 -12.39
C ILE A 172 -14.82 0.68 -12.89
N VAL A 173 -14.63 1.66 -12.00
CA VAL A 173 -13.97 2.92 -12.35
C VAL A 173 -12.59 3.03 -11.68
N ALA A 174 -11.68 3.78 -12.32
CA ALA A 174 -10.36 4.09 -11.76
C ALA A 174 -10.52 4.96 -10.49
N PRO A 175 -9.96 4.56 -9.34
CA PRO A 175 -10.10 5.31 -8.09
C PRO A 175 -9.26 6.59 -8.05
N LEU A 176 -8.21 6.64 -8.85
CA LEU A 176 -7.31 7.76 -9.09
C LEU A 176 -6.85 7.73 -10.55
N LYS A 177 -6.26 8.84 -11.03
CA LYS A 177 -5.48 8.83 -12.27
C LYS A 177 -4.39 7.76 -12.19
N GLY A 178 -4.15 7.02 -13.29
CA GLY A 178 -3.14 5.98 -13.32
C GLY A 178 -2.83 5.48 -14.72
N GLN A 179 -1.74 4.75 -14.84
CA GLN A 179 -1.35 4.06 -16.07
C GLN A 179 -1.60 2.55 -15.94
N VAL A 180 -2.15 1.94 -16.98
CA VAL A 180 -2.35 0.49 -17.05
C VAL A 180 -1.00 -0.20 -17.23
N VAL A 181 -0.57 -0.97 -16.23
CA VAL A 181 0.73 -1.65 -16.23
C VAL A 181 0.64 -3.17 -16.33
N LEU A 182 -0.54 -3.75 -16.12
CA LEU A 182 -0.79 -5.18 -16.30
C LEU A 182 -2.24 -5.43 -16.68
N ILE A 183 -2.44 -6.31 -17.66
CA ILE A 183 -3.71 -6.96 -17.96
C ILE A 183 -3.42 -8.43 -18.19
N GLY A 184 -4.23 -9.34 -17.62
CA GLY A 184 -4.07 -10.77 -17.81
C GLY A 184 -5.26 -11.59 -17.31
N ASP A 185 -5.24 -12.88 -17.66
CA ASP A 185 -6.15 -13.89 -17.10
C ASP A 185 -5.32 -14.85 -16.25
N PHE A 186 -5.50 -14.76 -14.93
CA PHE A 186 -4.69 -15.46 -13.94
C PHE A 186 -5.49 -16.52 -13.19
N PHE A 187 -4.84 -17.59 -12.81
CA PHE A 187 -5.46 -18.74 -12.16
C PHE A 187 -6.31 -18.37 -10.94
N TYR A 188 -5.75 -17.56 -10.05
CA TYR A 188 -6.46 -17.16 -8.83
C TYR A 188 -7.38 -15.96 -9.02
N THR A 189 -6.89 -14.95 -9.74
CA THR A 189 -7.55 -13.64 -9.80
C THR A 189 -8.38 -13.45 -11.07
N GLY A 190 -8.36 -14.42 -12.01
CA GLY A 190 -9.07 -14.33 -13.28
C GLY A 190 -8.65 -13.11 -14.09
N HIS A 191 -9.58 -12.51 -14.79
CA HIS A 191 -9.30 -11.28 -15.53
C HIS A 191 -8.91 -10.19 -14.54
N THR A 192 -7.68 -9.73 -14.68
CA THR A 192 -6.99 -8.84 -13.75
C THR A 192 -6.41 -7.65 -14.47
N LEU A 193 -6.57 -6.47 -13.85
CA LEU A 193 -5.98 -5.21 -14.27
C LEU A 193 -5.16 -4.64 -13.13
N ILE A 194 -4.00 -4.00 -13.40
CA ILE A 194 -3.24 -3.20 -12.44
C ILE A 194 -3.01 -1.81 -13.02
N LEU A 195 -3.32 -0.78 -12.22
CA LEU A 195 -2.98 0.61 -12.46
C LEU A 195 -1.79 1.03 -11.60
N ASP A 196 -0.84 1.74 -12.19
CA ASP A 196 0.22 2.50 -11.52
C ASP A 196 -0.23 3.95 -11.36
N HIS A 197 -0.38 4.39 -10.11
CA HIS A 197 -0.76 5.77 -9.76
C HIS A 197 0.45 6.67 -9.48
N GLY A 198 1.66 6.12 -9.66
CA GLY A 198 2.93 6.79 -9.42
C GLY A 198 3.48 6.59 -8.01
N TYR A 199 4.79 6.75 -7.90
CA TYR A 199 5.55 6.72 -6.64
C TYR A 199 5.33 5.46 -5.80
N GLY A 200 5.17 4.29 -6.44
CA GLY A 200 4.98 3.01 -5.76
C GLY A 200 3.56 2.76 -5.27
N LEU A 201 2.59 3.59 -5.67
CA LEU A 201 1.17 3.39 -5.41
C LEU A 201 0.51 2.69 -6.60
N PHE A 202 -0.04 1.50 -6.36
CA PHE A 202 -0.74 0.71 -7.38
C PHE A 202 -2.11 0.26 -6.88
N SER A 203 -3.03 0.06 -7.80
CA SER A 203 -4.29 -0.65 -7.53
C SER A 203 -4.49 -1.83 -8.47
N SER A 204 -5.01 -2.92 -7.95
CA SER A 204 -5.29 -4.15 -8.70
C SER A 204 -6.76 -4.51 -8.60
N TYR A 205 -7.33 -4.90 -9.72
CA TYR A 205 -8.74 -5.25 -9.91
C TYR A 205 -8.81 -6.68 -10.42
N ALA A 206 -9.47 -7.56 -9.69
CA ALA A 206 -9.56 -8.96 -10.03
C ALA A 206 -11.00 -9.44 -10.16
N HIS A 207 -11.15 -10.65 -10.71
CA HIS A 207 -12.42 -11.33 -10.98
C HIS A 207 -13.29 -10.62 -12.02
N MET A 208 -12.70 -9.74 -12.83
CA MET A 208 -13.42 -8.96 -13.84
C MET A 208 -14.08 -9.88 -14.89
N SER A 209 -15.22 -9.45 -15.43
CA SER A 209 -15.82 -10.11 -16.62
C SER A 209 -15.25 -9.55 -17.92
N ASP A 210 -14.85 -8.27 -17.92
CA ASP A 210 -14.28 -7.60 -19.08
C ASP A 210 -13.35 -6.46 -18.66
N VAL A 211 -12.32 -6.18 -19.47
CA VAL A 211 -11.38 -5.06 -19.32
C VAL A 211 -11.60 -4.09 -20.48
N LYS A 212 -11.86 -2.81 -20.19
CA LYS A 212 -12.23 -1.78 -21.17
C LYS A 212 -11.07 -0.91 -21.64
N VAL A 213 -9.88 -1.12 -21.10
CA VAL A 213 -8.66 -0.35 -21.37
C VAL A 213 -7.55 -1.25 -21.90
N LYS A 214 -6.47 -0.66 -22.39
CA LYS A 214 -5.31 -1.38 -22.95
C LYS A 214 -4.07 -1.15 -22.10
N LEU A 215 -3.13 -2.07 -22.18
CA LEU A 215 -1.81 -1.92 -21.57
C LEU A 215 -1.14 -0.62 -22.07
N GLY A 216 -0.66 0.20 -21.13
CA GLY A 216 -0.03 1.48 -21.39
C GLY A 216 -0.99 2.68 -21.38
N ASP A 217 -2.31 2.47 -21.45
CA ASP A 217 -3.28 3.58 -21.39
C ASP A 217 -3.13 4.34 -20.07
N VAL A 218 -3.23 5.67 -20.13
CA VAL A 218 -3.37 6.55 -18.96
C VAL A 218 -4.84 6.88 -18.79
N VAL A 219 -5.39 6.57 -17.64
CA VAL A 219 -6.80 6.79 -17.31
C VAL A 219 -6.94 7.87 -16.24
N GLU A 220 -7.92 8.72 -16.37
CA GLU A 220 -8.27 9.71 -15.34
C GLU A 220 -9.11 9.06 -14.24
N GLN A 221 -9.20 9.71 -13.07
CA GLN A 221 -10.10 9.30 -12.01
C GLN A 221 -11.55 9.19 -12.51
N SER A 222 -12.28 8.17 -12.06
CA SER A 222 -13.65 7.84 -12.46
C SER A 222 -13.82 7.35 -13.90
N HIS A 223 -12.75 7.18 -14.67
CA HIS A 223 -12.80 6.52 -15.97
C HIS A 223 -13.19 5.03 -15.81
N GLU A 224 -14.13 4.54 -16.63
CA GLU A 224 -14.51 3.12 -16.64
C GLU A 224 -13.36 2.27 -17.19
N ILE A 225 -12.87 1.34 -16.36
CA ILE A 225 -11.72 0.48 -16.68
C ILE A 225 -12.10 -0.98 -16.96
N GLY A 226 -13.34 -1.36 -16.65
CA GLY A 226 -13.86 -2.70 -16.89
C GLY A 226 -15.13 -3.00 -16.12
N LEU A 227 -15.47 -4.28 -16.03
CA LEU A 227 -16.74 -4.75 -15.47
C LEU A 227 -16.51 -5.82 -14.40
N VAL A 228 -17.29 -5.77 -13.33
CA VAL A 228 -17.34 -6.80 -12.29
C VAL A 228 -17.71 -8.14 -12.90
N GLY A 229 -17.08 -9.20 -12.46
CA GLY A 229 -17.34 -10.57 -12.91
C GLY A 229 -17.15 -11.58 -11.79
N ALA A 230 -16.91 -12.83 -12.21
CA ALA A 230 -16.67 -13.97 -11.33
C ALA A 230 -15.61 -14.91 -11.95
N THR A 231 -14.60 -14.36 -12.60
CA THR A 231 -13.50 -15.13 -13.20
C THR A 231 -12.46 -15.52 -12.16
N GLY A 232 -11.67 -16.56 -12.42
CA GLY A 232 -10.68 -17.08 -11.48
C GLY A 232 -11.29 -17.91 -10.34
N ARG A 233 -10.69 -17.83 -9.14
CA ARG A 233 -11.11 -18.60 -7.97
C ARG A 233 -12.02 -17.79 -7.04
N VAL A 234 -13.30 -17.79 -7.33
CA VAL A 234 -14.31 -17.04 -6.58
C VAL A 234 -15.53 -17.89 -6.23
N THR A 235 -16.37 -17.41 -5.32
CA THR A 235 -17.66 -18.02 -4.95
C THR A 235 -18.85 -17.32 -5.60
N GLY A 236 -18.66 -16.12 -6.16
CA GLY A 236 -19.69 -15.33 -6.82
C GLY A 236 -19.18 -13.96 -7.29
N PRO A 237 -20.02 -13.20 -8.02
CA PRO A 237 -19.60 -11.93 -8.59
C PRO A 237 -19.25 -10.87 -7.51
N HIS A 238 -18.07 -10.28 -7.61
CA HIS A 238 -17.60 -9.15 -6.81
C HIS A 238 -16.33 -8.57 -7.44
N LEU A 239 -15.96 -7.37 -7.05
CA LEU A 239 -14.63 -6.83 -7.30
C LEU A 239 -13.71 -7.14 -6.12
N HIS A 240 -12.62 -7.84 -6.36
CA HIS A 240 -11.51 -7.96 -5.42
C HIS A 240 -10.51 -6.83 -5.70
N TRP A 241 -10.45 -5.83 -4.82
CA TRP A 241 -9.66 -4.62 -4.99
C TRP A 241 -8.51 -4.56 -4.00
N THR A 242 -7.27 -4.54 -4.52
CA THR A 242 -6.04 -4.47 -3.72
C THR A 242 -5.32 -3.16 -3.98
N ILE A 243 -4.86 -2.50 -2.92
CA ILE A 243 -3.94 -1.36 -3.02
C ILE A 243 -2.57 -1.80 -2.54
N TYR A 244 -1.54 -1.41 -3.30
CA TYR A 244 -0.15 -1.57 -2.94
C TYR A 244 0.47 -0.19 -2.79
N PHE A 245 1.26 0.00 -1.74
CA PHE A 245 2.07 1.18 -1.58
C PHE A 245 3.44 0.80 -1.00
N ASP A 246 4.52 1.30 -1.61
CA ASP A 246 5.90 1.04 -1.19
C ASP A 246 6.18 -0.46 -0.94
N GLY A 247 5.66 -1.31 -1.84
CA GLY A 247 5.83 -2.77 -1.82
C GLY A 247 4.93 -3.55 -0.86
N ASN A 248 4.13 -2.89 -0.02
CA ASN A 248 3.18 -3.53 0.89
C ASN A 248 1.74 -3.43 0.38
N LYS A 249 0.92 -4.42 0.70
CA LYS A 249 -0.53 -4.31 0.57
C LYS A 249 -1.07 -3.51 1.75
N VAL A 250 -1.86 -2.48 1.46
CA VAL A 250 -2.45 -1.59 2.45
C VAL A 250 -3.97 -1.72 2.46
N ASN A 251 -4.60 -1.34 3.56
CA ASN A 251 -6.05 -1.40 3.73
C ASN A 251 -6.75 -0.36 2.83
N PRO A 252 -7.46 -0.78 1.75
CA PRO A 252 -8.09 0.16 0.84
C PRO A 252 -9.19 1.00 1.51
N GLU A 253 -9.86 0.47 2.53
CA GLU A 253 -10.93 1.16 3.23
C GLU A 253 -10.43 2.41 3.95
N SER A 254 -9.19 2.39 4.47
CA SER A 254 -8.59 3.55 5.11
C SER A 254 -8.40 4.71 4.13
N LEU A 255 -8.15 4.42 2.85
CA LEU A 255 -7.91 5.41 1.80
C LEU A 255 -9.20 6.05 1.24
N LEU A 256 -10.37 5.43 1.51
CA LEU A 256 -11.68 5.98 1.12
C LEU A 256 -12.22 7.03 2.11
N ARG A 257 -11.47 7.32 3.18
CA ARG A 257 -11.85 8.38 4.13
C ARG A 257 -11.68 9.74 3.48
N GLU A 258 -12.63 10.63 3.74
CA GLU A 258 -12.47 12.03 3.35
C GLU A 258 -11.22 12.63 3.99
N ASN A 259 -10.51 13.44 3.21
CA ASN A 259 -9.31 14.14 3.68
C ASN A 259 -8.20 13.20 4.22
N PHE A 260 -8.12 11.96 3.70
CA PHE A 260 -7.13 10.97 4.15
C PHE A 260 -5.72 11.56 4.25
N LEU A 261 -5.23 12.17 3.17
CA LEU A 261 -3.87 12.74 3.13
C LEU A 261 -3.65 13.81 4.21
N THR A 262 -4.59 14.73 4.35
CA THR A 262 -4.50 15.81 5.35
C THR A 262 -4.57 15.27 6.78
N SER A 263 -5.30 14.17 6.99
CA SER A 263 -5.45 13.56 8.32
C SER A 263 -4.19 12.88 8.84
N ILE A 264 -3.23 12.55 7.96
CA ILE A 264 -1.98 11.87 8.33
C ILE A 264 -0.74 12.76 8.19
N LEU A 265 -0.84 13.99 7.64
CA LEU A 265 0.24 14.97 7.52
C LEU A 265 0.30 15.91 8.73
#